data_5fa2c3ad6ff0dc1a6b2beea1953afa9f
#
_entry.id   5fa2c3ad6ff0dc1a6b2beea1953afa9f
#
_cell.length_a   1.000
_cell.length_b   1.000
_cell.length_c   1.000
_cell.angle_alpha   90.00
_cell.angle_beta   90.00
_cell.angle_gamma   90.00
#
_symmetry.space_group_name_H-M   'P 1'
#
loop_
_entity.id
_entity.type
_entity.pdbx_description
1 polymer ?
#
loop_
_entity_poly.entity_id
_entity_poly.type
_entity_poly.pdbx_seq_one_letter_code
_entity_poly.pdbx_strand_id
1 'polypeptide(L)'
;MKRYECLGAIAPQFGDELVVTNLGAVRHEWQSLRPHHGNYHLQNLGLTSSMALGLALALPHRKVVAFDGDGSLLLNLGSLATIANQHPKNLVHIVFDNECYESSRGAPTATAGSADLGAVARGCG
;
A
#
# COMPACT_ATOMS: atom_id res chain seq x y z
N MET A 1 -15.73 8.33 2.08
CA MET A 1 -15.22 8.20 0.68
C MET A 1 -14.83 6.74 0.46
N LYS A 2 -15.26 6.14 -0.64
CA LYS A 2 -14.89 4.77 -0.97
C LYS A 2 -13.46 4.74 -1.56
N ARG A 3 -12.72 3.64 -1.38
CA ARG A 3 -11.37 3.46 -1.93
C ARG A 3 -11.32 3.73 -3.44
N TYR A 4 -12.29 3.23 -4.21
CA TYR A 4 -12.37 3.45 -5.65
C TYR A 4 -12.46 4.94 -6.01
N GLU A 5 -13.20 5.73 -5.24
CA GLU A 5 -13.32 7.18 -5.44
C GLU A 5 -11.97 7.89 -5.16
N CYS A 6 -11.28 7.47 -4.09
CA CYS A 6 -9.93 7.97 -3.79
C CYS A 6 -8.95 7.65 -4.93
N LEU A 7 -8.94 6.40 -5.38
CA LEU A 7 -8.08 5.95 -6.47
C LEU A 7 -8.39 6.71 -7.77
N GLY A 8 -9.67 6.92 -8.09
CA GLY A 8 -10.10 7.68 -9.26
C GLY A 8 -9.66 9.14 -9.23
N ALA A 9 -9.67 9.77 -8.05
CA ALA A 9 -9.23 11.15 -7.89
C ALA A 9 -7.72 11.33 -8.09
N ILE A 10 -6.91 10.32 -7.73
CA ILE A 10 -5.45 10.40 -7.86
C ILE A 10 -4.92 9.81 -9.16
N ALA A 11 -5.63 8.89 -9.79
CA ALA A 11 -5.17 8.20 -11.02
C ALA A 11 -4.71 9.14 -12.14
N PRO A 12 -5.38 10.30 -12.41
CA PRO A 12 -4.91 11.24 -13.44
C PRO A 12 -3.55 11.89 -13.15
N GLN A 13 -3.05 11.82 -11.92
CA GLN A 13 -1.75 12.37 -11.53
C GLN A 13 -0.59 11.40 -11.78
N PHE A 14 -0.90 10.15 -12.14
CA PHE A 14 0.10 9.12 -12.38
C PHE A 14 0.54 9.12 -13.85
N GLY A 15 1.86 9.11 -14.05
CA GLY A 15 2.51 8.94 -15.35
C GLY A 15 3.16 7.55 -15.45
N ASP A 16 4.45 7.47 -15.18
CA ASP A 16 5.27 6.25 -15.33
C ASP A 16 5.69 5.62 -13.98
N GLU A 17 4.98 5.94 -12.91
CA GLU A 17 5.23 5.35 -11.60
C GLU A 17 5.01 3.84 -11.61
N LEU A 18 5.82 3.11 -10.84
CA LEU A 18 5.57 1.72 -10.52
C LEU A 18 4.56 1.65 -9.36
N VAL A 19 3.55 0.83 -9.51
CA VAL A 19 2.50 0.70 -8.49
C VAL A 19 2.44 -0.73 -8.01
N VAL A 20 2.57 -0.91 -6.70
CA VAL A 20 2.41 -2.21 -6.03
C VAL A 20 1.09 -2.21 -5.28
N THR A 21 0.24 -3.19 -5.54
CA THR A 21 -1.03 -3.35 -4.83
C THR A 21 -1.05 -4.65 -4.04
N ASN A 22 -1.70 -4.63 -2.88
CA ASN A 22 -1.95 -5.85 -2.13
C ASN A 22 -2.97 -6.77 -2.81
N LEU A 23 -3.17 -7.95 -2.23
CA LEU A 23 -4.28 -8.85 -2.57
C LEU A 23 -5.61 -8.16 -2.24
N GLY A 24 -6.61 -8.36 -3.09
CA GLY A 24 -7.98 -7.88 -2.87
C GLY A 24 -8.51 -7.01 -3.98
N ALA A 25 -9.57 -6.27 -3.72
CA ALA A 25 -10.26 -5.46 -4.71
C ALA A 25 -9.40 -4.31 -5.27
N VAL A 26 -8.48 -3.76 -4.48
CA VAL A 26 -7.64 -2.62 -4.87
C VAL A 26 -6.89 -2.87 -6.18
N ARG A 27 -6.42 -4.09 -6.43
CA ARG A 27 -5.70 -4.43 -7.66
C ARG A 27 -6.58 -4.30 -8.91
N HIS A 28 -7.83 -4.75 -8.82
CA HIS A 28 -8.79 -4.67 -9.92
C HIS A 28 -9.28 -3.25 -10.13
N GLU A 29 -9.56 -2.54 -9.04
CA GLU A 29 -9.92 -1.13 -9.05
C GLU A 29 -8.82 -0.28 -9.71
N TRP A 30 -7.58 -0.44 -9.28
CA TRP A 30 -6.46 0.30 -9.85
C TRP A 30 -6.19 -0.05 -11.30
N GLN A 31 -6.21 -1.34 -11.64
CA GLN A 31 -6.02 -1.77 -13.02
C GLN A 31 -7.10 -1.24 -13.97
N SER A 32 -8.34 -1.08 -13.50
CA SER A 32 -9.42 -0.50 -14.30
C SER A 32 -9.27 1.00 -14.51
N LEU A 33 -8.72 1.71 -13.52
CA LEU A 33 -8.52 3.17 -13.58
C LEU A 33 -7.24 3.55 -14.34
N ARG A 34 -6.19 2.75 -14.21
CA ARG A 34 -4.89 2.99 -14.83
C ARG A 34 -4.28 1.66 -15.30
N PRO A 35 -4.70 1.13 -16.46
CA PRO A 35 -4.02 0.00 -17.09
C PRO A 35 -2.58 0.40 -17.47
N HIS A 36 -1.58 -0.23 -16.83
CA HIS A 36 -0.19 0.13 -17.05
C HIS A 36 0.74 -1.06 -16.76
N HIS A 37 1.79 -1.21 -17.55
CA HIS A 37 2.78 -2.29 -17.41
C HIS A 37 3.60 -2.20 -16.10
N GLY A 38 3.64 -1.05 -15.47
CA GLY A 38 4.27 -0.83 -14.16
C GLY A 38 3.39 -1.17 -12.96
N ASN A 39 2.23 -1.79 -13.16
CA ASN A 39 1.39 -2.28 -12.06
C ASN A 39 1.81 -3.69 -11.64
N TYR A 40 2.13 -3.86 -10.36
CA TYR A 40 2.49 -5.13 -9.74
C TYR A 40 1.43 -5.52 -8.72
N HIS A 41 0.73 -6.62 -8.98
CA HIS A 41 -0.38 -7.08 -8.15
C HIS A 41 0.04 -8.30 -7.34
N LEU A 42 0.15 -8.14 -6.02
CA LEU A 42 0.53 -9.22 -5.13
C LEU A 42 -0.62 -10.20 -4.89
N GLN A 43 -0.26 -11.45 -4.65
CA GLN A 43 -1.21 -12.53 -4.36
C GLN A 43 -1.31 -12.84 -2.86
N ASN A 44 -0.49 -12.17 -2.03
CA ASN A 44 -0.42 -12.39 -0.59
C ASN A 44 -0.57 -11.06 0.15
N LEU A 45 -1.18 -11.11 1.35
CA LEU A 45 -1.20 -10.00 2.28
C LEU A 45 0.15 -9.84 2.99
N GLY A 46 0.45 -8.63 3.45
CA GLY A 46 1.63 -8.32 4.26
C GLY A 46 2.91 -8.10 3.47
N LEU A 47 2.90 -8.20 2.14
CA LEU A 47 4.11 -8.08 1.32
C LEU A 47 4.22 -6.79 0.51
N THR A 48 3.17 -5.97 0.49
CA THR A 48 3.09 -4.77 -0.36
C THR A 48 4.20 -3.78 -0.03
N SER A 49 4.38 -3.46 1.24
CA SER A 49 5.41 -2.54 1.73
C SER A 49 6.83 -3.03 1.42
N SER A 50 7.10 -4.33 1.63
CA SER A 50 8.41 -4.93 1.39
C SER A 50 8.76 -4.99 -0.09
N MET A 51 7.80 -5.37 -0.95
CA MET A 51 7.99 -5.38 -2.40
C MET A 51 8.23 -3.97 -2.93
N ALA A 52 7.43 -3.00 -2.49
CA ALA A 52 7.57 -1.61 -2.89
C ALA A 52 8.91 -1.02 -2.45
N LEU A 53 9.38 -1.33 -1.24
CA LEU A 53 10.72 -0.95 -0.76
C LEU A 53 11.81 -1.55 -1.65
N GLY A 54 11.72 -2.84 -1.96
CA GLY A 54 12.70 -3.50 -2.83
C GLY A 54 12.80 -2.85 -4.20
N LEU A 55 11.65 -2.53 -4.83
CA LEU A 55 11.62 -1.80 -6.11
C LEU A 55 12.20 -0.39 -5.98
N ALA A 56 11.87 0.34 -4.92
CA ALA A 56 12.37 1.68 -4.70
C ALA A 56 13.91 1.72 -4.55
N LEU A 57 14.46 0.76 -3.82
CA LEU A 57 15.91 0.64 -3.64
C LEU A 57 16.63 0.20 -4.93
N ALA A 58 16.04 -0.74 -5.67
CA ALA A 58 16.62 -1.26 -6.92
C ALA A 58 16.53 -0.26 -8.08
N LEU A 59 15.52 0.62 -8.06
CA LEU A 59 15.22 1.57 -9.15
C LEU A 59 15.12 3.00 -8.60
N PRO A 60 16.22 3.60 -8.12
CA PRO A 60 16.19 4.88 -7.41
C PRO A 60 15.70 6.06 -8.27
N HIS A 61 15.70 5.92 -9.58
CA HIS A 61 15.21 6.93 -10.53
C HIS A 61 13.71 6.79 -10.87
N ARG A 62 13.05 5.74 -10.39
CA ARG A 62 11.63 5.48 -10.60
C ARG A 62 10.86 5.75 -9.32
N LYS A 63 9.77 6.48 -9.43
CA LYS A 63 8.84 6.60 -8.30
C LYS A 63 8.07 5.30 -8.13
N VAL A 64 7.96 4.83 -6.90
CA VAL A 64 7.20 3.64 -6.52
C VAL A 64 6.08 4.06 -5.58
N VAL A 65 4.87 3.60 -5.85
CA VAL A 65 3.72 3.82 -5.00
C VAL A 65 3.16 2.46 -4.57
N ALA A 66 2.98 2.29 -3.27
CA ALA A 66 2.33 1.12 -2.70
C ALA A 66 0.89 1.46 -2.29
N PHE A 67 -0.07 0.71 -2.80
CA PHE A 67 -1.46 0.72 -2.31
C PHE A 67 -1.69 -0.50 -1.44
N ASP A 68 -1.82 -0.27 -0.16
CA ASP A 68 -1.95 -1.32 0.85
C ASP A 68 -3.26 -1.18 1.62
N GLY A 69 -3.60 -2.17 2.42
CA GLY A 69 -4.72 -2.12 3.35
C GLY A 69 -4.23 -2.25 4.78
N ASP A 70 -5.06 -1.82 5.73
CA ASP A 70 -4.81 -1.94 7.17
C ASP A 70 -4.49 -3.38 7.57
N GLY A 71 -5.32 -4.34 7.16
CA GLY A 71 -5.11 -5.75 7.46
C GLY A 71 -3.84 -6.34 6.84
N SER A 72 -3.44 -5.85 5.66
CA SER A 72 -2.20 -6.26 5.02
C SER A 72 -0.99 -5.70 5.76
N LEU A 73 -0.99 -4.41 6.08
CA LEU A 73 0.10 -3.77 6.82
C LEU A 73 0.26 -4.34 8.23
N LEU A 74 -0.85 -4.64 8.93
CA LEU A 74 -0.82 -5.25 10.26
C LEU A 74 -0.11 -6.60 10.29
N LEU A 75 -0.10 -7.36 9.20
CA LEU A 75 0.64 -8.61 9.10
C LEU A 75 2.16 -8.42 9.00
N ASN A 76 2.63 -7.21 8.72
CA ASN A 76 4.06 -6.93 8.54
C ASN A 76 4.42 -5.50 8.98
N LEU A 77 4.01 -5.10 10.17
CA LEU A 77 4.31 -3.76 10.73
C LEU A 77 5.81 -3.46 10.79
N GLY A 78 6.64 -4.49 11.00
CA GLY A 78 8.10 -4.33 11.02
C GLY A 78 8.69 -3.77 9.73
N SER A 79 7.99 -3.88 8.61
CA SER A 79 8.42 -3.29 7.34
C SER A 79 8.50 -1.74 7.40
N LEU A 80 7.69 -1.09 8.23
CA LEU A 80 7.74 0.36 8.42
C LEU A 80 9.09 0.80 9.03
N ALA A 81 9.58 0.06 10.02
CA ALA A 81 10.89 0.33 10.60
C ALA A 81 12.02 0.14 9.57
N THR A 82 11.91 -0.88 8.72
CA THR A 82 12.87 -1.12 7.64
C THR A 82 12.83 0.00 6.60
N ILE A 83 11.63 0.45 6.20
CA ILE A 83 11.45 1.59 5.28
C ILE A 83 12.08 2.84 5.87
N ALA A 84 11.78 3.14 7.13
CA ALA A 84 12.34 4.30 7.84
C ALA A 84 13.88 4.24 7.88
N ASN A 85 14.45 3.08 8.19
CA ASN A 85 15.90 2.89 8.22
C ASN A 85 16.58 3.05 6.84
N GLN A 86 15.90 2.68 5.75
CA GLN A 86 16.42 2.78 4.39
C GLN A 86 16.23 4.18 3.77
N HIS A 87 15.29 4.97 4.29
CA HIS A 87 14.97 6.32 3.82
C HIS A 87 14.80 6.46 2.28
N PRO A 88 14.01 5.60 1.60
CA PRO A 88 13.84 5.68 0.15
C PRO A 88 13.11 6.96 -0.23
N LYS A 89 13.76 7.85 -0.99
CA LYS A 89 13.18 9.15 -1.38
C LYS A 89 12.13 9.04 -2.49
N ASN A 90 12.02 7.89 -3.12
CA ASN A 90 11.18 7.61 -4.27
C ASN A 90 10.01 6.65 -3.95
N LEU A 91 9.74 6.36 -2.66
CA LEU A 91 8.65 5.51 -2.21
C LEU A 91 7.53 6.35 -1.59
N VAL A 92 6.29 6.08 -2.01
CA VAL A 92 5.06 6.53 -1.34
C VAL A 92 4.25 5.31 -0.94
N HIS A 93 3.91 5.18 0.32
CA HIS A 93 3.10 4.08 0.84
C HIS A 93 1.75 4.63 1.33
N ILE A 94 0.68 4.25 0.65
CA ILE A 94 -0.69 4.67 0.94
C ILE A 94 -1.45 3.46 1.50
N VAL A 95 -1.99 3.61 2.69
CA VAL A 95 -2.76 2.57 3.38
C VAL A 95 -4.23 2.98 3.42
N PHE A 96 -5.08 2.16 2.84
CA PHE A 96 -6.53 2.31 2.93
C PHE A 96 -7.01 1.55 4.17
N ASP A 97 -7.39 2.28 5.19
CA ASP A 97 -7.87 1.72 6.45
C ASP A 97 -9.41 1.71 6.44
N ASN A 98 -9.98 0.53 6.39
CA ASN A 98 -11.42 0.29 6.47
C ASN A 98 -11.81 -0.54 7.70
N GLU A 99 -10.86 -0.75 8.61
CA GLU A 99 -11.05 -1.45 9.89
C GLU A 99 -11.47 -2.91 9.74
N CYS A 100 -11.29 -3.51 8.54
CA CYS A 100 -11.66 -4.91 8.33
C CYS A 100 -10.82 -5.64 7.26
N TYR A 101 -10.76 -6.97 7.42
CA TYR A 101 -10.24 -7.87 6.39
C TYR A 101 -11.34 -8.18 5.37
N GLU A 102 -11.46 -7.39 4.31
CA GLU A 102 -12.49 -7.58 3.27
C GLU A 102 -12.47 -8.99 2.67
N SER A 103 -11.29 -9.53 2.39
CA SER A 103 -11.12 -10.87 1.82
C SER A 103 -11.45 -12.01 2.80
N SER A 104 -11.58 -11.70 4.09
CA SER A 104 -11.89 -12.65 5.18
C SER A 104 -13.26 -12.38 5.80
N ARG A 105 -14.27 -12.19 4.96
CA ARG A 105 -15.67 -11.97 5.35
C ARG A 105 -15.88 -10.73 6.23
N GLY A 106 -15.02 -9.73 6.12
CA GLY A 106 -15.13 -8.49 6.88
C GLY A 106 -14.79 -8.63 8.37
N ALA A 107 -13.97 -9.63 8.74
CA ALA A 107 -13.48 -9.72 10.10
C ALA A 107 -12.75 -8.43 10.52
N PRO A 108 -12.97 -7.90 11.74
CA PRO A 108 -12.34 -6.65 12.14
C PRO A 108 -10.82 -6.78 12.22
N THR A 109 -10.13 -5.73 11.82
CA THR A 109 -8.69 -5.57 12.05
C THR A 109 -8.44 -4.90 13.41
N ALA A 110 -7.17 -4.80 13.83
CA ALA A 110 -6.82 -4.10 15.05
C ALA A 110 -7.11 -2.60 15.00
N THR A 111 -7.25 -2.00 13.80
CA THR A 111 -7.60 -0.58 13.64
C THR A 111 -9.06 -0.30 13.96
N ALA A 112 -9.94 -1.31 13.91
CA ALA A 112 -11.31 -1.21 14.44
C ALA A 112 -11.33 -1.00 15.98
N GLY A 113 -10.23 -1.23 16.65
CA GLY A 113 -10.04 -1.03 18.09
C GLY A 113 -9.14 0.15 18.39
N SER A 114 -7.92 -0.15 18.82
CA SER A 114 -6.99 0.86 19.34
C SER A 114 -5.72 1.09 18.51
N ALA A 115 -5.51 0.32 17.45
CA ALA A 115 -4.30 0.47 16.64
C ALA A 115 -4.39 1.72 15.75
N ASP A 116 -3.43 2.62 15.87
CA ASP A 116 -3.25 3.79 15.02
C ASP A 116 -2.02 3.58 14.12
N LEU A 117 -2.25 3.18 12.87
CA LEU A 117 -1.18 2.93 11.90
C LEU A 117 -0.38 4.19 11.58
N GLY A 118 -1.02 5.36 11.62
CA GLY A 118 -0.33 6.63 11.44
C GLY A 118 0.64 6.93 12.59
N ALA A 119 0.25 6.64 13.84
CA ALA A 119 1.14 6.77 15.00
C ALA A 119 2.29 5.76 14.92
N VAL A 120 2.03 4.52 14.51
CA VAL A 120 3.08 3.50 14.30
C VAL A 120 4.09 3.97 13.24
N ALA A 121 3.61 4.46 12.09
CA ALA A 121 4.48 4.97 11.04
C ALA A 121 5.36 6.13 11.52
N ARG A 122 4.77 7.11 12.23
CA ARG A 122 5.51 8.23 12.81
C ARG A 122 6.53 7.76 13.87
N GLY A 123 6.19 6.73 14.65
CA GLY A 123 7.08 6.15 15.65
C GLY A 123 8.28 5.41 15.05
N CYS A 124 8.17 4.94 13.82
CA CYS A 124 9.28 4.30 13.09
C CYS A 124 10.27 5.33 12.48
N GLY A 125 9.86 6.58 12.32
CA GLY A 125 10.64 7.65 11.67
C GLY A 125 10.07 7.99 10.33
#